data_cbc0bcfaef1ff9b5211a4f7b23aafad9
#
_entry.id   cbc0bcfaef1ff9b5211a4f7b23aafad9
#
_cell.length_a   1.000
_cell.length_b   1.000
_cell.length_c   1.000
_cell.angle_alpha   90.00
_cell.angle_beta   90.00
_cell.angle_gamma   90.00
#
_symmetry.space_group_name_H-M   'P 1'
#
loop_
_entity.id
_entity.type
_entity.pdbx_description
1 polymer ?
#
loop_
_entity_poly.entity_id
_entity_poly.type
_entity_poly.pdbx_seq_one_letter_code
_entity_poly.pdbx_strand_id
1 'polypeptide(L)'
;MKEPWCLSSSRSDLKPSAIVNLYGRRFTIEERFRDIKDWRFGMGVSAVRMANPHRRDRLLFIVALAQTLLHVLGAAGESLGMDRLLKVNTVKTRVHSLYRQGQTYLQPLPKMPQAE
;
A
#
# COMPACT_ATOMS: atom_id res chain seq x y z
N MET A 1 -29.30 3.80 -13.12
CA MET A 1 -28.62 2.74 -13.93
C MET A 1 -27.14 3.07 -13.93
N LYS A 2 -26.26 2.13 -13.62
CA LYS A 2 -24.80 2.35 -13.78
C LYS A 2 -24.50 2.23 -15.27
N GLU A 3 -23.83 3.23 -15.82
CA GLU A 3 -23.42 3.18 -17.21
C GLU A 3 -22.47 2.01 -17.45
N PRO A 4 -22.65 1.22 -18.52
CA PRO A 4 -21.72 0.17 -18.86
C PRO A 4 -20.38 0.79 -19.29
N TRP A 5 -19.32 0.29 -18.74
CA TRP A 5 -17.96 0.67 -19.12
C TRP A 5 -17.32 -0.42 -19.97
N CYS A 6 -16.55 -0.03 -20.97
CA CYS A 6 -15.90 -0.95 -21.90
C CYS A 6 -14.39 -0.95 -21.68
N LEU A 7 -13.78 -2.13 -21.74
CA LEU A 7 -12.33 -2.31 -21.75
C LEU A 7 -11.89 -2.70 -23.14
N SER A 8 -10.84 -2.04 -23.65
CA SER A 8 -10.15 -2.41 -24.87
C SER A 8 -8.79 -2.99 -24.53
N SER A 9 -8.38 -4.05 -25.21
CA SER A 9 -7.09 -4.70 -25.02
C SER A 9 -6.48 -5.11 -26.36
N SER A 10 -5.18 -4.93 -26.50
CA SER A 10 -4.40 -5.46 -27.62
C SER A 10 -4.10 -6.96 -27.50
N ARG A 11 -4.38 -7.56 -26.33
CA ARG A 11 -4.18 -8.99 -26.06
C ARG A 11 -5.46 -9.75 -26.45
N SER A 12 -5.42 -10.39 -27.62
CA SER A 12 -6.53 -11.23 -28.12
C SER A 12 -6.51 -12.67 -27.57
N ASP A 13 -5.40 -13.07 -26.94
CA ASP A 13 -5.19 -14.39 -26.34
C ASP A 13 -5.81 -14.56 -24.95
N LEU A 14 -6.22 -13.45 -24.31
CA LEU A 14 -6.78 -13.47 -22.97
C LEU A 14 -8.31 -13.57 -22.97
N LYS A 15 -8.84 -14.36 -22.05
CA LYS A 15 -10.28 -14.39 -21.78
C LYS A 15 -10.75 -13.05 -21.22
N PRO A 16 -11.98 -12.60 -21.51
CA PRO A 16 -12.53 -11.33 -20.99
C PRO A 16 -12.42 -11.18 -19.47
N SER A 17 -12.67 -12.24 -18.71
CA SER A 17 -12.52 -12.25 -17.24
C SER A 17 -11.08 -11.98 -16.79
N ALA A 18 -10.09 -12.47 -17.52
CA ALA A 18 -8.68 -12.20 -17.20
C ALA A 18 -8.32 -10.73 -17.46
N ILE A 19 -8.86 -10.14 -18.51
CA ILE A 19 -8.67 -8.70 -18.84
C ILE A 19 -9.29 -7.84 -17.72
N VAL A 20 -10.50 -8.16 -17.29
CA VAL A 20 -11.18 -7.46 -16.16
C VAL A 20 -10.35 -7.56 -14.88
N ASN A 21 -9.82 -8.74 -14.56
CA ASN A 21 -8.98 -8.94 -13.38
C ASN A 21 -7.65 -8.17 -13.47
N LEU A 22 -7.02 -8.12 -14.64
CA LEU A 22 -5.82 -7.33 -14.86
C LEU A 22 -6.09 -5.82 -14.70
N TYR A 23 -7.19 -5.35 -15.26
CA TYR A 23 -7.62 -3.96 -15.11
C TYR A 23 -7.91 -3.61 -13.64
N GLY A 24 -8.55 -4.52 -12.90
CA GLY A 24 -8.83 -4.35 -11.48
C GLY A 24 -7.57 -4.12 -10.63
N ARG A 25 -6.41 -4.69 -11.03
CA ARG A 25 -5.13 -4.46 -10.35
C ARG A 25 -4.64 -3.01 -10.45
N ARG A 26 -5.17 -2.20 -11.38
CA ARG A 26 -4.87 -0.77 -11.47
C ARG A 26 -5.21 -0.02 -10.18
N PHE A 27 -6.28 -0.44 -9.49
CA PHE A 27 -6.66 0.18 -8.23
C PHE A 27 -5.58 0.08 -7.15
N THR A 28 -4.71 -0.92 -7.20
CA THR A 28 -3.58 -1.03 -6.26
C THR A 28 -2.57 0.11 -6.45
N ILE A 29 -2.43 0.66 -7.66
CA ILE A 29 -1.58 1.81 -7.95
C ILE A 29 -2.18 3.07 -7.31
N GLU A 30 -3.49 3.24 -7.43
CA GLU A 30 -4.20 4.38 -6.84
C GLU A 30 -4.14 4.33 -5.30
N GLU A 31 -4.28 3.15 -4.71
CA GLU A 31 -4.09 2.97 -3.27
C GLU A 31 -2.69 3.33 -2.81
N ARG A 32 -1.65 2.92 -3.55
CA ARG A 32 -0.26 3.30 -3.24
C ARG A 32 -0.03 4.80 -3.34
N PHE A 33 -0.60 5.47 -4.34
CA PHE A 33 -0.53 6.93 -4.43
C PHE A 33 -1.24 7.61 -3.27
N ARG A 34 -2.35 7.07 -2.81
CA ARG A 34 -3.03 7.55 -1.62
C ARG A 34 -2.14 7.40 -0.39
N ASP A 35 -1.51 6.24 -0.19
CA ASP A 35 -0.59 5.99 0.91
C ASP A 35 0.61 6.96 0.92
N ILE A 36 1.04 7.45 -0.24
CA ILE A 36 2.09 8.45 -0.35
C ILE A 36 1.57 9.86 -0.05
N LYS A 37 0.40 10.21 -0.57
CA LYS A 37 -0.13 11.58 -0.56
C LYS A 37 -0.88 11.93 0.71
N ASP A 38 -1.59 10.99 1.31
CA ASP A 38 -2.44 11.23 2.48
C ASP A 38 -1.59 11.71 3.67
N TRP A 39 -2.02 12.84 4.27
CA TRP A 39 -1.31 13.43 5.39
C TRP A 39 -1.68 12.81 6.73
N ARG A 40 -2.85 12.16 6.84
CA ARG A 40 -3.32 11.52 8.08
C ARG A 40 -2.84 10.08 8.21
N PHE A 41 -2.96 9.32 7.13
CA PHE A 41 -2.77 7.87 7.14
C PHE A 41 -1.63 7.41 6.24
N GLY A 42 -1.06 8.31 5.47
CA GLY A 42 0.05 8.07 4.55
C GLY A 42 1.32 8.80 4.96
N MET A 43 2.18 9.07 3.99
CA MET A 43 3.46 9.77 4.20
C MET A 43 3.36 11.29 4.11
N GLY A 44 2.19 11.85 3.80
CA GLY A 44 1.95 13.28 3.81
C GLY A 44 2.69 14.09 2.74
N VAL A 45 3.14 13.46 1.66
CA VAL A 45 3.94 14.12 0.63
C VAL A 45 3.19 15.28 -0.04
N SER A 46 1.87 15.23 -0.08
CA SER A 46 1.05 16.32 -0.61
C SER A 46 1.10 17.60 0.22
N ALA A 47 1.44 17.51 1.52
CA ALA A 47 1.55 18.66 2.41
C ALA A 47 2.92 19.35 2.30
N VAL A 48 3.91 18.70 1.69
CA VAL A 48 5.26 19.22 1.55
C VAL A 48 5.34 20.17 0.35
N ARG A 49 5.52 21.46 0.62
CA ARG A 49 5.73 22.47 -0.42
C ARG A 49 7.23 22.54 -0.75
N MET A 50 7.61 21.98 -1.89
CA MET A 50 9.00 21.95 -2.33
C MET A 50 9.12 22.50 -3.75
N ALA A 51 9.70 23.69 -3.88
CA ALA A 51 9.88 24.35 -5.18
C ALA A 51 11.08 23.76 -5.96
N ASN A 52 12.12 23.28 -5.25
CA ASN A 52 13.33 22.75 -5.88
C ASN A 52 13.11 21.31 -6.37
N PRO A 53 13.24 21.02 -7.69
CA PRO A 53 13.02 19.69 -8.25
C PRO A 53 13.97 18.62 -7.67
N HIS A 54 15.27 18.93 -7.51
CA HIS A 54 16.24 17.98 -6.98
C HIS A 54 15.97 17.58 -5.52
N ARG A 55 15.48 18.50 -4.72
CA ARG A 55 15.05 18.17 -3.34
C ARG A 55 13.81 17.30 -3.34
N ARG A 56 12.89 17.57 -4.26
CA ARG A 56 11.67 16.77 -4.43
C ARG A 56 12.00 15.34 -4.85
N ASP A 57 12.93 15.17 -5.80
CA ASP A 57 13.33 13.84 -6.27
C ASP A 57 13.99 13.02 -5.14
N ARG A 58 14.84 13.65 -4.33
CA ARG A 58 15.42 13.00 -3.14
C ARG A 58 14.36 12.62 -2.11
N LEU A 59 13.38 13.48 -1.86
CA LEU A 59 12.28 13.17 -0.97
C LEU A 59 11.48 11.98 -1.49
N LEU A 60 11.12 11.98 -2.77
CA LEU A 60 10.37 10.87 -3.37
C LEU A 60 11.14 9.55 -3.31
N PHE A 61 12.46 9.59 -3.48
CA PHE A 61 13.31 8.42 -3.31
C PHE A 61 13.28 7.88 -1.88
N ILE A 62 13.42 8.75 -0.88
CA ILE A 62 13.33 8.36 0.54
C ILE A 62 11.96 7.79 0.85
N VAL A 63 10.88 8.42 0.35
CA VAL A 63 9.51 7.94 0.49
C VAL A 63 9.33 6.55 -0.12
N ALA A 64 9.89 6.32 -1.31
CA ALA A 64 9.81 5.01 -1.97
C ALA A 64 10.53 3.91 -1.16
N LEU A 65 11.71 4.21 -0.60
CA LEU A 65 12.42 3.28 0.29
C LEU A 65 11.62 2.99 1.56
N ALA A 66 11.13 4.02 2.23
CA ALA A 66 10.33 3.88 3.44
C ALA A 66 9.04 3.08 3.18
N GLN A 67 8.37 3.35 2.06
CA GLN A 67 7.17 2.61 1.66
C GLN A 67 7.49 1.12 1.40
N THR A 68 8.61 0.84 0.76
CA THR A 68 9.06 -0.54 0.52
C THR A 68 9.33 -1.27 1.83
N LEU A 69 10.05 -0.64 2.77
CA LEU A 69 10.33 -1.22 4.08
C LEU A 69 9.04 -1.50 4.87
N LEU A 70 8.09 -0.57 4.85
CA LEU A 70 6.79 -0.77 5.50
C LEU A 70 5.98 -1.91 4.87
N HIS A 71 6.03 -2.08 3.55
CA HIS A 71 5.40 -3.21 2.89
C HIS A 71 6.04 -4.55 3.29
N VAL A 72 7.38 -4.60 3.35
CA VAL A 72 8.11 -5.79 3.78
C VAL A 72 7.79 -6.13 5.23
N LEU A 73 7.77 -5.13 6.11
CA LEU A 73 7.40 -5.31 7.51
C LEU A 73 5.95 -5.80 7.67
N GLY A 74 5.03 -5.23 6.90
CA GLY A 74 3.65 -5.69 6.86
C GLY A 74 3.50 -7.13 6.38
N ALA A 75 4.24 -7.52 5.33
CA ALA A 75 4.25 -8.87 4.80
C ALA A 75 4.86 -9.87 5.80
N ALA A 76 5.94 -9.49 6.47
CA ALA A 76 6.56 -10.31 7.53
C ALA A 76 5.59 -10.51 8.70
N GLY A 77 4.93 -9.46 9.17
CA GLY A 77 3.93 -9.56 10.22
C GLY A 77 2.74 -10.44 9.81
N GLU A 78 2.28 -10.34 8.57
CA GLU A 78 1.21 -11.21 8.06
C GLU A 78 1.64 -12.68 8.00
N SER A 79 2.88 -12.97 7.58
CA SER A 79 3.42 -14.34 7.56
C SER A 79 3.54 -14.96 8.97
N LEU A 80 3.73 -14.13 9.98
CA LEU A 80 3.75 -14.52 11.39
C LEU A 80 2.33 -14.56 12.03
N GLY A 81 1.28 -14.27 11.26
CA GLY A 81 -0.11 -14.27 11.73
C GLY A 81 -0.48 -13.07 12.61
N MET A 82 0.34 -12.02 12.66
CA MET A 82 0.09 -10.81 13.45
C MET A 82 -1.08 -9.97 12.90
N ASP A 83 -1.45 -10.19 11.63
CA ASP A 83 -2.62 -9.56 11.00
C ASP A 83 -3.93 -9.87 11.75
N ARG A 84 -3.98 -11.00 12.46
CA ARG A 84 -5.12 -11.38 13.31
C ARG A 84 -5.38 -10.41 14.45
N LEU A 85 -4.34 -9.74 14.93
CA LEU A 85 -4.44 -8.73 15.99
C LEU A 85 -5.07 -7.41 15.49
N LEU A 86 -5.09 -7.22 14.17
CA LEU A 86 -5.57 -5.99 13.53
C LEU A 86 -6.99 -6.14 12.95
N LYS A 87 -7.61 -7.30 13.09
CA LYS A 87 -8.94 -7.57 12.56
C LYS A 87 -9.79 -8.36 13.54
N VAL A 88 -11.10 -8.26 13.40
CA VAL A 88 -12.04 -9.07 14.19
C VAL A 88 -12.01 -10.53 13.74
N ASN A 89 -12.24 -11.46 14.68
CA ASN A 89 -12.12 -12.91 14.45
C ASN A 89 -13.02 -13.46 13.34
N THR A 90 -14.10 -12.77 13.01
CA THR A 90 -15.04 -13.18 11.96
C THR A 90 -14.53 -12.91 10.54
N VAL A 91 -13.53 -12.05 10.37
CA VAL A 91 -13.03 -11.67 9.05
C VAL A 91 -11.82 -12.52 8.66
N LYS A 92 -12.00 -13.35 7.62
CA LYS A 92 -10.95 -14.25 7.11
C LYS A 92 -10.01 -13.59 6.11
N THR A 93 -10.47 -12.54 5.43
CA THR A 93 -9.69 -11.83 4.41
C THR A 93 -8.84 -10.72 5.02
N ARG A 94 -7.84 -10.24 4.25
CA ARG A 94 -7.04 -9.06 4.63
C ARG A 94 -7.94 -7.82 4.68
N VAL A 95 -7.87 -7.08 5.79
CA VAL A 95 -8.62 -5.83 6.00
C VAL A 95 -7.76 -4.60 5.72
N HIS A 96 -6.48 -4.66 6.09
CA HIS A 96 -5.55 -3.54 5.94
C HIS A 96 -4.51 -3.82 4.87
N SER A 97 -4.07 -2.78 4.14
CA SER A 97 -2.94 -2.89 3.21
C SER A 97 -1.66 -3.29 3.96
N LEU A 98 -0.72 -3.93 3.28
CA LEU A 98 0.58 -4.28 3.87
C LEU A 98 1.32 -3.05 4.41
N TYR A 99 1.20 -1.92 3.71
CA TYR A 99 1.73 -0.64 4.15
C TYR A 99 1.15 -0.23 5.51
N ARG A 100 -0.17 -0.28 5.66
CA ARG A 100 -0.85 0.07 6.92
C ARG A 100 -0.49 -0.87 8.06
N GLN A 101 -0.40 -2.16 7.77
CA GLN A 101 0.06 -3.14 8.75
C GLN A 101 1.50 -2.83 9.19
N GLY A 102 2.41 -2.55 8.24
CA GLY A 102 3.78 -2.17 8.53
C GLY A 102 3.89 -0.91 9.39
N GLN A 103 3.08 0.11 9.13
CA GLN A 103 3.02 1.30 10.00
C GLN A 103 2.63 0.94 11.44
N THR A 104 1.63 0.07 11.59
CA THR A 104 1.15 -0.34 12.92
C THR A 104 2.22 -1.15 13.66
N TYR A 105 2.93 -2.03 12.97
CA TYR A 105 3.99 -2.85 13.57
C TYR A 105 5.25 -2.03 13.89
N LEU A 106 5.53 -0.98 13.12
CA LEU A 106 6.67 -0.11 13.38
C LEU A 106 6.53 0.70 14.69
N GLN A 107 5.30 1.08 15.06
CA GLN A 107 5.06 1.91 16.24
C GLN A 107 5.57 1.30 17.57
N PRO A 108 5.39 0.00 17.86
CA PRO A 108 5.90 -0.61 19.09
C PRO A 108 7.37 -0.99 19.03
N LEU A 109 8.01 -1.10 17.84
CA LEU A 109 9.40 -1.55 17.72
C LEU A 109 10.41 -0.81 18.62
N PRO A 110 10.36 0.54 18.73
CA PRO A 110 11.30 1.26 19.59
C PRO A 110 11.12 0.99 21.09
N LYS A 111 9.99 0.40 21.47
CA LYS A 111 9.63 0.12 22.88
C LYS A 111 9.82 -1.35 23.24
N MET A 112 10.15 -2.19 22.29
CA MET A 112 10.43 -3.60 22.54
C MET A 112 11.81 -3.74 23.21
N PRO A 113 11.93 -4.55 24.29
CA PRO A 113 13.23 -4.89 24.84
C PRO A 113 14.06 -5.59 23.74
N GLN A 114 15.31 -5.16 23.58
CA GLN A 114 16.22 -5.86 22.69
C GLN A 114 16.45 -7.26 23.25
N ALA A 115 16.26 -8.27 22.41
CA ALA A 115 16.63 -9.64 22.78
C ALA A 115 18.15 -9.67 22.93
N GLU A 116 18.64 -9.99 24.15
CA GLU A 116 20.05 -10.25 24.42
C GLU A 116 20.53 -11.53 23.71
#